data_ccffc0d1c13892392860f4bf8e531d14
#
_entry.id   ccffc0d1c13892392860f4bf8e531d14
#
_cell.length_a   1.000
_cell.length_b   1.000
_cell.length_c   1.000
_cell.angle_alpha   90.00
_cell.angle_beta   90.00
_cell.angle_gamma   90.00
#
_symmetry.space_group_name_H-M   'P 1'
#
loop_
_entity.id
_entity.type
_entity.pdbx_description
1 polymer ?
#
loop_
_entity_poly.entity_id
_entity_poly.type
_entity_poly.pdbx_seq_one_letter_code
_entity_poly.pdbx_strand_id
1 'polypeptide(L)'
;MSMHPIRDGEWSGPEQRRHKRIPLGVTVECQAGQGTIQGKGENISTSGLLIRAAKTFAGDEEMTLRFSLPGSEPVIQCQARVSHVVPDIFMGVEFLDLPPETALLVEKYVAAALKESEGRW
;
A
#
# COMPACT_ATOMS: atom_id res chain seq x y z
N MET A 1 15.16 -3.23 27.34
CA MET A 1 15.00 -2.99 26.98
C MET A 1 14.58 -2.63 26.44
N SER A 2 14.58 -3.01 26.35
CA SER A 2 14.27 -2.83 25.83
C SER A 2 13.73 -2.58 25.34
N MET A 3 13.69 -2.96 25.39
CA MET A 3 13.44 -2.89 24.94
C MET A 3 13.12 -2.44 24.36
N HIS A 4 13.41 -2.58 24.18
CA HIS A 4 13.34 -2.34 23.42
C HIS A 4 13.30 -2.12 22.65
N PRO A 5 13.34 -2.35 23.01
CA PRO A 5 13.61 -2.23 22.09
C PRO A 5 13.25 -1.90 21.16
N ILE A 6 13.37 -2.13 21.07
CA ILE A 6 13.25 -1.97 20.25
C ILE A 6 12.57 -1.36 19.82
N ARG A 7 12.52 -1.26 20.02
CA ARG A 7 12.09 -0.97 19.63
C ARG A 7 11.56 -0.49 19.02
N ASP A 8 11.49 -0.46 19.01
CA ASP A 8 11.17 -0.39 18.23
C ASP A 8 11.06 -0.20 17.37
N GLY A 9 11.29 -0.25 17.15
CA GLY A 9 11.39 -0.33 16.33
C GLY A 9 11.70 -0.85 15.57
N GLU A 10 12.12 -1.41 15.62
CA GLU A 10 12.53 -2.00 15.05
C GLU A 10 12.09 -2.89 14.59
N TRP A 11 11.90 -3.49 14.65
CA TRP A 11 11.58 -4.51 14.24
C TRP A 11 10.58 -5.07 13.93
N SER A 12 10.46 -5.17 13.41
CA SER A 12 9.69 -5.46 13.12
C SER A 12 9.07 -6.51 12.66
N GLY A 13 8.71 -7.20 13.01
CA GLY A 13 7.98 -8.32 12.57
C GLY A 13 6.59 -7.94 12.16
N PRO A 14 5.91 -8.85 11.50
CA PRO A 14 4.55 -8.54 11.03
C PRO A 14 3.60 -8.18 12.16
N GLU A 15 3.79 -8.78 13.30
CA GLU A 15 2.93 -8.51 14.44
C GLU A 15 3.07 -7.08 14.93
N GLN A 16 4.10 -6.39 14.49
CA GLN A 16 4.30 -5.01 14.89
C GLN A 16 3.59 -4.05 13.97
N ARG A 17 3.02 -4.54 12.91
CA ARG A 17 2.26 -3.71 12.00
C ARG A 17 0.85 -3.59 12.48
N ARG A 18 0.33 -2.37 12.42
CA ARG A 18 -1.06 -2.16 12.73
C ARG A 18 -1.94 -2.74 11.66
N HIS A 19 -1.46 -2.76 10.42
CA HIS A 19 -2.26 -3.19 9.29
C HIS A 19 -1.51 -4.26 8.52
N LYS A 20 -2.11 -5.42 8.40
CA LYS A 20 -1.51 -6.52 7.68
C LYS A 20 -1.58 -6.27 6.19
N ARG A 21 -0.56 -6.74 5.49
CA ARG A 21 -0.47 -6.60 4.04
C ARG A 21 -0.82 -7.91 3.38
N ILE A 22 -1.52 -7.81 2.26
CA ILE A 22 -1.88 -8.98 1.47
C ILE A 22 -1.43 -8.77 0.04
N PRO A 23 -1.18 -9.86 -0.73
CA PRO A 23 -0.76 -9.74 -2.12
C PRO A 23 -1.83 -9.03 -2.95
N LEU A 24 -1.40 -8.29 -3.96
CA LEU A 24 -2.32 -7.53 -4.79
C LEU A 24 -2.16 -7.83 -6.28
N GLY A 25 -1.05 -7.45 -6.90
CA GLY A 25 -0.76 -7.81 -8.28
C GLY A 25 -1.50 -7.04 -9.35
N VAL A 26 -1.74 -5.75 -9.14
CA VAL A 26 -2.46 -4.93 -10.14
C VAL A 26 -1.57 -3.78 -10.59
N THR A 27 -1.86 -3.25 -11.78
CA THR A 27 -1.20 -2.05 -12.26
C THR A 27 -1.71 -0.85 -11.49
N VAL A 28 -0.80 0.03 -11.08
CA VAL A 28 -1.12 1.25 -10.37
C VAL A 28 -0.54 2.43 -11.14
N GLU A 29 -1.38 3.43 -11.38
CA GLU A 29 -0.93 4.67 -11.98
C GLU A 29 -0.67 5.67 -10.87
N CYS A 30 0.52 6.28 -10.88
CA CYS A 30 0.94 7.23 -9.86
C CYS A 30 1.23 8.56 -10.52
N GLN A 31 0.52 9.60 -10.14
CA GLN A 31 0.68 10.91 -10.76
C GLN A 31 1.10 11.93 -9.72
N ALA A 32 2.21 12.59 -9.99
CA ALA A 32 2.74 13.64 -9.11
C ALA A 32 3.17 14.83 -9.95
N GLY A 33 3.73 15.85 -9.31
CA GLY A 33 4.12 17.05 -10.02
C GLY A 33 5.10 16.85 -11.16
N GLN A 34 6.01 15.86 -11.01
CA GLN A 34 7.00 15.62 -12.04
C GLN A 34 6.54 14.62 -13.11
N GLY A 35 5.32 14.12 -13.04
CA GLY A 35 4.80 13.28 -14.12
C GLY A 35 4.05 12.08 -13.62
N THR A 36 3.86 11.13 -14.51
CA THR A 36 3.09 9.91 -14.24
C THR A 36 4.00 8.70 -14.34
N ILE A 37 3.86 7.82 -13.37
CA ILE A 37 4.60 6.56 -13.32
C ILE A 37 3.59 5.44 -13.27
N GLN A 38 3.85 4.36 -14.00
CA GLN A 38 3.06 3.16 -13.87
C GLN A 38 3.90 2.13 -13.15
N GLY A 39 3.29 1.46 -12.19
CA GLY A 39 3.97 0.43 -11.45
C GLY A 39 3.03 -0.71 -11.17
N LYS A 40 3.53 -1.67 -10.42
CA LYS A 40 2.74 -2.82 -10.01
C LYS A 40 2.51 -2.76 -8.52
N GLY A 41 1.25 -2.77 -8.11
CA GLY A 41 0.92 -2.87 -6.70
C GLY A 41 1.17 -4.29 -6.25
N GLU A 42 2.22 -4.48 -5.45
CA GLU A 42 2.64 -5.80 -5.01
C GLU A 42 1.80 -6.29 -3.85
N ASN A 43 1.49 -5.40 -2.94
CA ASN A 43 0.64 -5.76 -1.82
C ASN A 43 -0.09 -4.52 -1.32
N ILE A 44 -1.13 -4.75 -0.53
CA ILE A 44 -2.00 -3.70 -0.03
C ILE A 44 -2.37 -3.99 1.41
N SER A 45 -2.56 -2.91 2.16
CA SER A 45 -3.16 -2.97 3.48
C SER A 45 -4.22 -1.89 3.54
N THR A 46 -4.89 -1.76 4.68
CA THR A 46 -5.88 -0.70 4.82
C THR A 46 -5.24 0.69 4.88
N SER A 47 -3.91 0.76 5.05
CA SER A 47 -3.21 2.04 5.15
C SER A 47 -2.38 2.41 3.93
N GLY A 48 -2.12 1.48 3.01
CA GLY A 48 -1.30 1.84 1.87
C GLY A 48 -0.94 0.67 0.96
N LEU A 49 -0.02 0.95 0.05
CA LEU A 49 0.42 0.00 -0.98
C LEU A 49 1.94 -0.09 -1.01
N LEU A 50 2.43 -1.23 -1.46
CA LEU A 50 3.81 -1.34 -1.93
C LEU A 50 3.76 -1.41 -3.45
N ILE A 51 4.48 -0.51 -4.10
CA ILE A 51 4.45 -0.38 -5.56
C ILE A 51 5.84 -0.64 -6.11
N ARG A 52 5.94 -1.60 -7.02
CA ARG A 52 7.19 -1.87 -7.74
C ARG A 52 7.18 -1.07 -9.03
N ALA A 53 8.22 -0.31 -9.28
CA ALA A 53 8.28 0.52 -10.47
C ALA A 53 9.72 0.77 -10.87
N ALA A 54 9.96 0.87 -12.18
CA ALA A 54 11.30 1.15 -12.70
C ALA A 54 11.73 2.59 -12.39
N LYS A 55 10.78 3.45 -12.12
CA LYS A 55 11.04 4.82 -11.68
C LYS A 55 10.22 5.07 -10.44
N THR A 56 10.79 5.79 -9.49
CA THR A 56 10.11 6.06 -8.22
C THR A 56 10.15 7.54 -7.93
N PHE A 57 9.19 7.98 -7.11
CA PHE A 57 9.20 9.36 -6.60
C PHE A 57 10.02 9.41 -5.33
N ALA A 58 10.39 10.62 -4.95
CA ALA A 58 11.18 10.83 -3.73
C ALA A 58 10.33 10.59 -2.49
N GLY A 59 10.99 10.32 -1.37
CA GLY A 59 10.32 10.20 -0.10
C GLY A 59 9.53 11.45 0.21
N ASP A 60 8.37 11.28 0.83
CA ASP A 60 7.44 12.35 1.20
C ASP A 60 6.72 12.99 0.01
N GLU A 61 6.99 12.56 -1.21
CA GLU A 61 6.27 13.08 -2.37
C GLU A 61 4.81 12.65 -2.29
N GLU A 62 3.91 13.60 -2.54
CA GLU A 62 2.48 13.31 -2.58
C GLU A 62 2.06 13.07 -4.02
N MET A 63 1.08 12.20 -4.19
CA MET A 63 0.66 11.77 -5.52
C MET A 63 -0.80 11.36 -5.51
N THR A 64 -1.36 11.26 -6.71
CA THR A 64 -2.67 10.66 -6.91
C THR A 64 -2.45 9.24 -7.43
N LEU A 65 -3.12 8.28 -6.79
CA LEU A 65 -3.08 6.88 -7.23
C LEU A 65 -4.37 6.53 -7.94
N ARG A 66 -4.26 5.69 -8.96
CA ARG A 66 -5.41 5.12 -9.64
C ARG A 66 -5.15 3.63 -9.84
N PHE A 67 -6.06 2.81 -9.37
CA PHE A 67 -5.96 1.36 -9.52
C PHE A 67 -7.31 0.73 -9.25
N SER A 68 -7.44 -0.56 -9.61
CA SER A 68 -8.64 -1.32 -9.28
C SER A 68 -8.24 -2.53 -8.48
N LEU A 69 -9.07 -2.90 -7.52
CA LEU A 69 -8.84 -4.14 -6.78
C LEU A 69 -9.20 -5.32 -7.66
N PRO A 70 -8.50 -6.45 -7.51
CA PRO A 70 -8.83 -7.64 -8.29
C PRO A 70 -10.29 -8.03 -8.10
N GLY A 71 -10.97 -8.27 -9.20
CA GLY A 71 -12.38 -8.68 -9.17
C GLY A 71 -13.34 -7.56 -8.85
N SER A 72 -12.87 -6.32 -8.85
CA SER A 72 -13.71 -5.18 -8.53
C SER A 72 -13.75 -4.21 -9.69
N GLU A 73 -14.94 -3.71 -9.98
CA GLU A 73 -15.16 -2.81 -11.10
C GLU A 73 -14.65 -1.39 -10.87
N PRO A 74 -14.94 -0.78 -9.71
CA PRO A 74 -14.63 0.64 -9.59
C PRO A 74 -13.13 0.89 -9.61
N VAL A 75 -12.73 1.95 -10.32
CA VAL A 75 -11.37 2.45 -10.22
C VAL A 75 -11.28 3.24 -8.92
N ILE A 76 -10.27 2.92 -8.14
CA ILE A 76 -9.99 3.67 -6.94
C ILE A 76 -9.04 4.80 -7.29
N GLN A 77 -9.40 6.00 -6.90
CA GLN A 77 -8.54 7.17 -7.06
C GLN A 77 -8.41 7.83 -5.72
N CYS A 78 -7.20 8.03 -5.25
CA CYS A 78 -6.98 8.61 -3.94
C CYS A 78 -5.64 9.30 -3.87
N GLN A 79 -5.47 10.11 -2.82
CA GLN A 79 -4.20 10.77 -2.56
C GLN A 79 -3.34 9.86 -1.69
N ALA A 80 -2.04 9.92 -1.91
CA ALA A 80 -1.09 9.11 -1.16
C ALA A 80 0.22 9.85 -1.06
N ARG A 81 1.08 9.36 -0.16
CA ARG A 81 2.40 9.94 0.03
C ARG A 81 3.42 8.82 0.13
N VAL A 82 4.59 9.03 -0.46
CA VAL A 82 5.67 8.06 -0.37
C VAL A 82 6.19 8.04 1.06
N SER A 83 6.08 6.90 1.72
CA SER A 83 6.55 6.75 3.08
C SER A 83 7.98 6.23 3.12
N HIS A 84 8.35 5.40 2.16
CA HIS A 84 9.74 5.00 2.00
C HIS A 84 9.95 4.56 0.56
N VAL A 85 11.21 4.58 0.13
CA VAL A 85 11.51 4.28 -1.26
C VAL A 85 12.87 3.59 -1.36
N VAL A 86 12.93 2.59 -2.23
CA VAL A 86 14.20 2.07 -2.72
C VAL A 86 14.25 2.54 -4.17
N PRO A 87 15.11 3.52 -4.48
CA PRO A 87 15.03 4.21 -5.76
C PRO A 87 15.05 3.27 -6.95
N ASP A 88 14.08 3.48 -7.85
CA ASP A 88 13.95 2.76 -9.10
C ASP A 88 13.72 1.26 -8.91
N ILE A 89 13.24 0.86 -7.74
CA ILE A 89 12.87 -0.52 -7.47
C ILE A 89 11.44 -0.56 -6.92
N PHE A 90 11.21 0.10 -5.78
CA PHE A 90 9.85 0.15 -5.26
C PHE A 90 9.67 1.32 -4.31
N MET A 91 8.42 1.64 -4.03
CA MET A 91 8.09 2.65 -3.05
C MET A 91 6.88 2.19 -2.25
N GLY A 92 6.95 2.41 -0.95
CA GLY A 92 5.82 2.20 -0.06
C GLY A 92 5.09 3.51 0.06
N VAL A 93 3.78 3.48 -0.15
CA VAL A 93 2.98 4.70 -0.08
C VAL A 93 1.87 4.50 0.94
N GLU A 94 1.51 5.59 1.60
CA GLU A 94 0.39 5.56 2.55
C GLU A 94 -0.74 6.38 1.97
N PHE A 95 -1.98 5.90 2.17
CA PHE A 95 -3.16 6.63 1.74
C PHE A 95 -3.31 7.85 2.64
N LEU A 96 -3.56 9.00 2.04
CA LEU A 96 -3.73 10.22 2.81
C LEU A 96 -5.21 10.51 3.07
N ASP A 97 -6.05 10.19 2.12
CA ASP A 97 -7.43 10.59 2.20
C ASP A 97 -8.27 9.66 1.35
N LEU A 98 -8.74 8.56 1.94
CA LEU A 98 -9.63 7.65 1.26
C LEU A 98 -11.07 8.07 1.53
N PRO A 99 -11.87 8.29 0.48
CA PRO A 99 -13.30 8.49 0.71
C PRO A 99 -13.88 7.30 1.47
N PRO A 100 -14.90 7.52 2.29
CA PRO A 100 -15.43 6.44 3.14
C PRO A 100 -15.80 5.17 2.38
N GLU A 101 -16.45 5.29 1.23
CA GLU A 101 -16.82 4.09 0.50
C GLU A 101 -15.61 3.40 -0.11
N THR A 102 -14.56 4.14 -0.45
CA THR A 102 -13.33 3.55 -0.94
C THR A 102 -12.60 2.84 0.18
N ALA A 103 -12.55 3.46 1.36
CA ALA A 103 -11.94 2.83 2.52
C ALA A 103 -12.63 1.51 2.83
N LEU A 104 -13.94 1.49 2.71
CA LEU A 104 -14.69 0.26 2.97
C LEU A 104 -14.38 -0.82 1.96
N LEU A 105 -14.22 -0.46 0.70
CA LEU A 105 -13.84 -1.42 -0.34
C LEU A 105 -12.48 -2.06 -0.01
N VAL A 106 -11.52 -1.24 0.37
CA VAL A 106 -10.19 -1.74 0.70
C VAL A 106 -10.25 -2.63 1.93
N GLU A 107 -11.00 -2.20 2.95
CA GLU A 107 -11.12 -2.99 4.17
C GLU A 107 -11.73 -4.36 3.89
N LYS A 108 -12.77 -4.39 3.09
CA LYS A 108 -13.43 -5.65 2.76
C LYS A 108 -12.52 -6.57 1.96
N TYR A 109 -11.77 -6.00 1.03
CA TYR A 109 -10.85 -6.79 0.23
C TYR A 109 -9.76 -7.40 1.10
N VAL A 110 -9.16 -6.60 1.97
CA VAL A 110 -8.11 -7.07 2.85
C VAL A 110 -8.65 -8.12 3.81
N ALA A 111 -9.81 -7.88 4.40
CA ALA A 111 -10.41 -8.81 5.34
C ALA A 111 -10.73 -10.15 4.69
N ALA A 112 -11.27 -10.11 3.47
CA ALA A 112 -11.59 -11.34 2.76
C ALA A 112 -10.33 -12.15 2.44
N ALA A 113 -9.27 -11.47 2.01
CA ALA A 113 -8.02 -12.15 1.69
C ALA A 113 -7.38 -12.75 2.94
N LEU A 114 -7.42 -12.04 4.06
CA LEU A 114 -6.88 -12.55 5.30
C LEU A 114 -7.66 -13.78 5.78
N LYS A 115 -8.98 -13.71 5.68
CA LYS A 115 -9.83 -14.81 6.09
C LYS A 115 -9.59 -16.04 5.23
N GLU A 116 -9.45 -15.83 3.94
CA GLU A 116 -9.18 -16.92 3.02
C GLU A 116 -7.84 -17.56 3.33
N SER A 117 -6.84 -16.76 3.64
CA SER A 117 -5.52 -17.25 4.00
C SER A 117 -5.59 -18.08 5.28
N GLU A 118 -6.35 -17.61 6.27
CA GLU A 118 -6.52 -18.37 7.50
C GLU A 118 -7.23 -19.69 7.28
N GLY A 119 -8.18 -19.68 6.36
CA GLY A 119 -8.96 -20.88 6.10
C GLY A 119 -8.18 -22.00 5.44
N ARG A 120 -6.96 -21.72 5.03
CA ARG A 120 -6.14 -22.73 4.39
C ARG A 120 -5.40 -23.63 5.35
N TRP A 121 -5.42 -23.32 6.61
CA TRP A 121 -4.73 -24.11 7.65
C TRP A 121 -5.48 -25.35 8.08
#